data_06c05634771b72e316f47f4e5d7cd744
#
_entry.id   06c05634771b72e316f47f4e5d7cd744
#
_cell.length_a   1.000
_cell.length_b   1.000
_cell.length_c   1.000
_cell.angle_alpha   90.00
_cell.angle_beta   90.00
_cell.angle_gamma   90.00
#
_symmetry.space_group_name_H-M   'P 1'
#
loop_
_entity.id
_entity.type
_entity.pdbx_description
1 polymer ?
#
loop_
_entity_poly.entity_id
_entity_poly.type
_entity_poly.pdbx_seq_one_letter_code
_entity_poly.pdbx_strand_id
1 'polypeptide(L)'
;VNGTIYKGAAIYITNPGEDSELTELTTVTEIIINNNSVDNAADTFVIVKLEAGSKLQLKPGSVLFTRNVSVKNVHDAYIYALGESYISTKKMELTDIDYDNMSLTDLVELRRLFCWLIEQKKTQETEEIKAFNKKTLDSISHHMCSRILSSQEIYTVIHKKTGEPFMIAQVIKQPDQYLTTPPDIMLIPKAYINVIKNQYNPDVFDIVKIENGSDKKGIYNFLGSTFYLNGACGVKVIYDNFSIDACMLVEKPDYSNLPPIQRPVTNPDVERWLLLLGQMNEPKTDDEKLIYNIFYGHLFRELASANFIIPMKMNAKMAPPDENGKTVITEDSTMEFPTKNGKNGRDAVCMFTDWKRLRMNYKESDGWDGLIQPISGMIEKFDCAINANEYLSAGCYIDKDFYDANIK
;
A
#
# COMPACT_ATOMS: atom_id res chain seq x y z
N VAL A 1 0.21 10.15 -36.37
CA VAL A 1 1.20 9.13 -36.75
C VAL A 1 2.57 9.64 -36.34
N ASN A 2 3.28 8.86 -35.52
CA ASN A 2 4.68 9.07 -35.20
C ASN A 2 5.51 8.16 -36.12
N GLY A 3 6.35 8.74 -36.97
CA GLY A 3 7.03 8.03 -38.04
C GLY A 3 6.19 7.96 -39.33
N THR A 4 6.46 7.02 -40.20
CA THR A 4 5.83 6.95 -41.53
C THR A 4 4.92 5.73 -41.65
N ILE A 5 3.70 5.93 -42.11
CA ILE A 5 2.74 4.89 -42.44
C ILE A 5 2.56 4.85 -43.99
N TYR A 6 2.45 3.65 -44.56
CA TYR A 6 2.28 3.43 -45.98
C TYR A 6 0.99 2.66 -46.28
N LYS A 7 0.36 2.94 -47.40
CA LYS A 7 -0.69 2.10 -47.95
C LYS A 7 -0.14 0.68 -48.20
N GLY A 8 -0.89 -0.35 -47.80
CA GLY A 8 -0.45 -1.74 -47.87
C GLY A 8 0.39 -2.20 -46.67
N ALA A 9 0.67 -1.32 -45.69
CA ALA A 9 1.39 -1.72 -44.48
C ALA A 9 0.55 -2.67 -43.61
N ALA A 10 1.19 -3.72 -43.08
CA ALA A 10 0.58 -4.57 -42.06
C ALA A 10 0.47 -3.77 -40.75
N ILE A 11 -0.66 -3.91 -40.10
CA ILE A 11 -0.97 -3.23 -38.84
C ILE A 11 -1.03 -4.24 -37.69
N TYR A 12 -0.27 -3.95 -36.67
CA TYR A 12 -0.32 -4.60 -35.36
C TYR A 12 -1.07 -3.68 -34.39
N ILE A 13 -1.79 -4.27 -33.45
CA ILE A 13 -2.53 -3.52 -32.45
C ILE A 13 -2.15 -3.98 -31.06
N THR A 14 -2.19 -3.06 -30.11
CA THR A 14 -2.35 -3.35 -28.69
C THR A 14 -3.48 -2.53 -28.13
N ASN A 15 -4.26 -3.15 -27.27
CA ASN A 15 -5.33 -2.48 -26.51
C ASN A 15 -4.82 -2.13 -25.11
N PRO A 16 -5.22 -0.98 -24.56
CA PRO A 16 -4.93 -0.65 -23.17
C PRO A 16 -5.44 -1.75 -22.21
N GLY A 17 -4.64 -2.07 -21.20
CA GLY A 17 -5.01 -3.03 -20.16
C GLY A 17 -4.96 -4.50 -20.54
N GLU A 18 -4.50 -4.83 -21.73
CA GLU A 18 -4.28 -6.22 -22.16
C GLU A 18 -2.78 -6.55 -22.15
N ASP A 19 -2.38 -7.62 -21.44
CA ASP A 19 -1.05 -8.26 -21.57
C ASP A 19 -0.99 -9.06 -22.87
N SER A 20 -1.45 -8.46 -23.98
CA SER A 20 -1.61 -9.16 -25.24
C SER A 20 -0.33 -9.12 -26.06
N GLU A 21 0.02 -10.28 -26.60
CA GLU A 21 0.96 -10.35 -27.71
C GLU A 21 0.45 -9.47 -28.86
N LEU A 22 1.37 -8.74 -29.50
CA LEU A 22 1.06 -7.97 -30.69
C LEU A 22 0.52 -8.92 -31.77
N THR A 23 -0.72 -8.71 -32.17
CA THR A 23 -1.36 -9.52 -33.20
C THR A 23 -1.45 -8.73 -34.48
N GLU A 24 -1.00 -9.34 -35.60
CA GLU A 24 -1.24 -8.77 -36.93
C GLU A 24 -2.75 -8.73 -37.17
N LEU A 25 -3.27 -7.52 -37.43
CA LEU A 25 -4.70 -7.31 -37.58
C LEU A 25 -5.12 -7.37 -39.03
N THR A 26 -4.48 -6.54 -39.83
CA THR A 26 -4.94 -6.20 -41.16
C THR A 26 -3.93 -5.35 -41.88
N THR A 27 -4.28 -4.92 -43.10
CA THR A 27 -3.46 -4.03 -43.94
C THR A 27 -4.14 -2.66 -44.07
N VAL A 28 -3.33 -1.63 -44.23
CA VAL A 28 -3.80 -0.27 -44.55
C VAL A 28 -4.29 -0.24 -46.00
N THR A 29 -5.58 0.01 -46.21
CA THR A 29 -6.17 0.11 -47.53
C THR A 29 -6.13 1.52 -48.09
N GLU A 30 -6.24 2.53 -47.24
CA GLU A 30 -6.24 3.94 -47.63
C GLU A 30 -5.73 4.82 -46.48
N ILE A 31 -5.01 5.88 -46.83
CA ILE A 31 -4.58 6.94 -45.90
C ILE A 31 -5.19 8.25 -46.41
N ILE A 32 -5.85 9.01 -45.54
CA ILE A 32 -6.52 10.27 -45.90
C ILE A 32 -5.96 11.40 -45.06
N ILE A 33 -5.48 12.45 -45.72
CA ILE A 33 -5.07 13.71 -45.10
C ILE A 33 -5.89 14.83 -45.70
N ASN A 34 -6.56 15.64 -44.92
CA ASN A 34 -7.37 16.78 -45.39
C ASN A 34 -8.33 16.39 -46.52
N ASN A 35 -9.03 15.27 -46.35
CA ASN A 35 -9.95 14.68 -47.34
C ASN A 35 -9.32 14.18 -48.66
N ASN A 36 -8.00 14.12 -48.76
CA ASN A 36 -7.30 13.58 -49.91
C ASN A 36 -6.66 12.24 -49.59
N SER A 37 -6.83 11.27 -50.49
CA SER A 37 -6.12 9.97 -50.38
C SER A 37 -4.64 10.14 -50.76
N VAL A 38 -3.77 9.58 -49.90
CA VAL A 38 -2.30 9.62 -50.09
C VAL A 38 -1.71 8.21 -49.93
N ASP A 39 -0.56 7.98 -50.50
CA ASP A 39 0.10 6.67 -50.41
C ASP A 39 0.91 6.50 -49.12
N ASN A 40 1.32 7.58 -48.51
CA ASN A 40 2.01 7.58 -47.19
C ASN A 40 1.76 8.86 -46.43
N ALA A 41 2.02 8.80 -45.12
CA ALA A 41 1.96 9.96 -44.21
C ALA A 41 3.02 9.79 -43.12
N ALA A 42 3.62 10.92 -42.70
CA ALA A 42 4.59 10.96 -41.63
C ALA A 42 4.28 12.11 -40.66
N ASP A 43 4.43 11.84 -39.37
CA ASP A 43 4.37 12.82 -38.27
C ASP A 43 3.18 13.78 -38.34
N THR A 44 1.99 13.25 -38.70
CA THR A 44 0.76 14.03 -38.84
C THR A 44 -0.49 13.23 -38.47
N PHE A 45 -1.62 13.92 -38.28
CA PHE A 45 -2.93 13.29 -38.10
C PHE A 45 -3.48 12.80 -39.41
N VAL A 46 -3.92 11.54 -39.44
CA VAL A 46 -4.48 10.90 -40.63
C VAL A 46 -5.71 10.09 -40.30
N ILE A 47 -6.58 9.89 -41.27
CA ILE A 47 -7.62 8.86 -41.22
C ILE A 47 -7.04 7.63 -41.98
N VAL A 48 -6.98 6.49 -41.28
CA VAL A 48 -6.51 5.22 -41.83
C VAL A 48 -7.72 4.31 -42.02
N LYS A 49 -7.93 3.82 -43.25
CA LYS A 49 -8.89 2.74 -43.52
C LYS A 49 -8.15 1.42 -43.54
N LEU A 50 -8.72 0.46 -42.83
CA LEU A 50 -8.18 -0.89 -42.69
C LEU A 50 -9.01 -1.87 -43.53
N GLU A 51 -8.38 -2.98 -43.96
CA GLU A 51 -9.09 -4.03 -44.67
C GLU A 51 -10.20 -4.65 -43.81
N ALA A 52 -11.39 -4.84 -44.37
CA ALA A 52 -12.51 -5.41 -43.67
C ALA A 52 -12.30 -6.90 -43.39
N GLY A 53 -12.55 -7.32 -42.15
CA GLY A 53 -12.48 -8.75 -41.77
C GLY A 53 -11.70 -9.08 -40.49
N SER A 54 -11.07 -8.10 -39.85
CA SER A 54 -10.39 -8.35 -38.57
C SER A 54 -11.35 -8.68 -37.45
N LYS A 55 -11.10 -9.73 -36.69
CA LYS A 55 -11.87 -10.11 -35.50
C LYS A 55 -11.53 -9.23 -34.29
N LEU A 56 -10.58 -8.32 -34.40
CA LEU A 56 -10.15 -7.48 -33.29
C LEU A 56 -11.07 -6.29 -33.13
N GLN A 57 -11.55 -6.10 -31.89
CA GLN A 57 -12.28 -4.91 -31.51
C GLN A 57 -11.27 -3.82 -31.16
N LEU A 58 -11.25 -2.74 -31.91
CA LEU A 58 -10.54 -1.52 -31.55
C LEU A 58 -11.24 -0.90 -30.34
N LYS A 59 -10.48 -0.55 -29.31
CA LYS A 59 -10.95 0.16 -28.13
C LYS A 59 -10.42 1.59 -28.17
N PRO A 60 -11.09 2.55 -27.51
CA PRO A 60 -10.48 3.85 -27.27
C PRO A 60 -9.09 3.69 -26.63
N GLY A 61 -8.09 4.40 -27.13
CA GLY A 61 -6.69 4.26 -26.69
C GLY A 61 -5.91 3.11 -27.30
N SER A 62 -6.50 2.32 -28.20
CA SER A 62 -5.72 1.34 -28.98
C SER A 62 -4.62 2.00 -29.78
N VAL A 63 -3.43 1.41 -29.79
CA VAL A 63 -2.28 1.90 -30.56
C VAL A 63 -1.98 0.93 -31.71
N LEU A 64 -1.85 1.50 -32.90
CA LEU A 64 -1.62 0.79 -34.14
C LEU A 64 -0.15 0.96 -34.58
N PHE A 65 0.49 -0.13 -34.98
CA PHE A 65 1.89 -0.14 -35.43
C PHE A 65 2.03 -0.79 -36.77
N THR A 66 2.99 -0.28 -37.53
CA THR A 66 3.38 -0.87 -38.81
C THR A 66 4.59 -1.80 -38.70
N ARG A 67 5.12 -2.02 -37.52
CA ARG A 67 6.28 -2.91 -37.27
C ARG A 67 6.07 -3.69 -35.98
N ASN A 68 6.72 -4.83 -35.88
CA ASN A 68 6.79 -5.58 -34.64
C ASN A 68 7.68 -4.79 -33.65
N VAL A 69 7.07 -4.22 -32.61
CA VAL A 69 7.73 -3.49 -31.51
C VAL A 69 7.40 -4.15 -30.20
N SER A 70 8.26 -3.98 -29.20
CA SER A 70 7.97 -4.54 -27.88
C SER A 70 6.73 -3.89 -27.27
N VAL A 71 5.94 -4.65 -26.50
CA VAL A 71 4.74 -4.16 -25.80
C VAL A 71 5.06 -2.93 -24.97
N LYS A 72 6.22 -2.89 -24.31
CA LYS A 72 6.67 -1.73 -23.54
C LYS A 72 6.73 -0.45 -24.38
N ASN A 73 7.32 -0.52 -25.58
CA ASN A 73 7.42 0.67 -26.45
C ASN A 73 6.04 1.17 -26.90
N VAL A 74 5.08 0.28 -26.94
CA VAL A 74 3.69 0.60 -27.27
C VAL A 74 3.03 1.40 -26.15
N HIS A 75 3.14 0.93 -24.93
CA HIS A 75 2.62 1.65 -23.75
C HIS A 75 3.30 3.01 -23.62
N ASP A 76 4.61 3.07 -23.74
CA ASP A 76 5.37 4.33 -23.70
C ASP A 76 4.86 5.32 -24.78
N ALA A 77 4.61 4.83 -26.00
CA ALA A 77 4.09 5.67 -27.09
C ALA A 77 2.66 6.18 -26.82
N TYR A 78 1.80 5.34 -26.23
CA TYR A 78 0.45 5.73 -25.85
C TYR A 78 0.45 6.80 -24.75
N ILE A 79 1.20 6.59 -23.68
CA ILE A 79 1.33 7.57 -22.60
C ILE A 79 1.94 8.88 -23.09
N TYR A 80 2.92 8.81 -24.02
CA TYR A 80 3.49 9.99 -24.66
C TYR A 80 2.46 10.74 -25.49
N ALA A 81 1.62 10.04 -26.26
CA ALA A 81 0.55 10.66 -27.05
C ALA A 81 -0.49 11.38 -26.17
N LEU A 82 -0.82 10.84 -25.01
CA LEU A 82 -1.65 11.53 -24.03
C LEU A 82 -0.98 12.80 -23.49
N GLY A 83 0.32 12.74 -23.23
CA GLY A 83 1.11 13.90 -22.81
C GLY A 83 1.13 15.01 -23.85
N GLU A 84 1.32 14.67 -25.12
CA GLU A 84 1.27 15.61 -26.25
C GLU A 84 -0.12 16.26 -26.38
N SER A 85 -1.19 15.49 -26.21
CA SER A 85 -2.55 16.04 -26.18
C SER A 85 -2.72 17.07 -25.06
N TYR A 86 -2.21 16.77 -23.85
CA TYR A 86 -2.21 17.73 -22.75
C TYR A 86 -1.42 18.99 -23.06
N ILE A 87 -0.23 18.87 -23.68
CA ILE A 87 0.62 19.99 -24.06
C ILE A 87 -0.09 20.92 -25.04
N SER A 88 -0.73 20.37 -26.06
CA SER A 88 -1.41 21.12 -27.10
C SER A 88 -2.68 21.83 -26.63
N THR A 89 -3.48 21.19 -25.78
CA THR A 89 -4.77 21.69 -25.30
C THR A 89 -4.73 22.25 -23.88
N LYS A 90 -3.67 22.01 -23.11
CA LYS A 90 -3.56 22.22 -21.66
C LYS A 90 -4.62 21.44 -20.85
N LYS A 91 -5.22 20.46 -21.45
CA LYS A 91 -6.21 19.55 -20.84
C LYS A 91 -5.99 18.15 -21.34
N MET A 92 -6.08 17.19 -20.42
CA MET A 92 -6.09 15.77 -20.78
C MET A 92 -7.56 15.32 -20.75
N GLU A 93 -8.19 15.33 -21.90
CA GLU A 93 -9.61 14.98 -22.04
C GLU A 93 -9.75 13.44 -22.07
N LEU A 94 -9.76 12.82 -20.88
CA LEU A 94 -10.01 11.41 -20.71
C LEU A 94 -11.43 11.19 -20.17
N THR A 95 -12.09 10.19 -20.70
CA THR A 95 -13.40 9.73 -20.24
C THR A 95 -13.26 8.53 -19.31
N ASP A 96 -14.31 8.17 -18.57
CA ASP A 96 -14.31 6.97 -17.74
C ASP A 96 -14.03 5.71 -18.57
N ILE A 97 -14.49 5.67 -19.84
CA ILE A 97 -14.21 4.56 -20.77
C ILE A 97 -12.71 4.44 -21.06
N ASP A 98 -11.98 5.56 -21.17
CA ASP A 98 -10.55 5.53 -21.38
C ASP A 98 -9.84 4.95 -20.15
N TYR A 99 -10.19 5.40 -18.96
CA TYR A 99 -9.66 4.86 -17.72
C TYR A 99 -9.99 3.37 -17.53
N ASP A 100 -11.21 2.96 -17.87
CA ASP A 100 -11.65 1.58 -17.76
C ASP A 100 -10.92 0.62 -18.70
N ASN A 101 -10.34 1.14 -19.76
CA ASN A 101 -9.50 0.36 -20.68
C ASN A 101 -8.01 0.34 -20.29
N MET A 102 -7.60 1.06 -19.25
CA MET A 102 -6.20 1.10 -18.79
C MET A 102 -5.93 0.03 -17.73
N SER A 103 -4.76 -0.60 -17.82
CA SER A 103 -4.22 -1.43 -16.75
C SER A 103 -3.75 -0.57 -15.59
N LEU A 104 -3.48 -1.20 -14.43
CA LEU A 104 -2.86 -0.50 -13.29
C LEU A 104 -1.50 0.12 -13.71
N THR A 105 -0.74 -0.57 -14.53
CA THR A 105 0.55 -0.10 -15.06
C THR A 105 0.38 1.16 -15.90
N ASP A 106 -0.59 1.18 -16.80
CA ASP A 106 -0.88 2.35 -17.64
C ASP A 106 -1.29 3.56 -16.80
N LEU A 107 -2.13 3.34 -15.80
CA LEU A 107 -2.57 4.41 -14.89
C LEU A 107 -1.42 4.99 -14.07
N VAL A 108 -0.48 4.16 -13.60
CA VAL A 108 0.73 4.61 -12.91
C VAL A 108 1.60 5.48 -13.83
N GLU A 109 1.86 5.01 -15.04
CA GLU A 109 2.68 5.76 -16.02
C GLU A 109 1.99 7.07 -16.43
N LEU A 110 0.69 7.03 -16.69
CA LEU A 110 -0.12 8.22 -17.00
C LEU A 110 -0.04 9.25 -15.87
N ARG A 111 -0.25 8.80 -14.64
CA ARG A 111 -0.20 9.68 -13.47
C ARG A 111 1.17 10.32 -13.30
N ARG A 112 2.23 9.53 -13.43
CA ARG A 112 3.62 10.02 -13.35
C ARG A 112 3.90 11.08 -14.41
N LEU A 113 3.53 10.79 -15.67
CA LEU A 113 3.67 11.75 -16.77
C LEU A 113 2.88 13.02 -16.51
N PHE A 114 1.64 12.89 -16.05
CA PHE A 114 0.76 14.04 -15.81
C PHE A 114 1.30 14.93 -14.67
N CYS A 115 1.75 14.34 -13.56
CA CYS A 115 2.43 15.10 -12.49
C CYS A 115 3.67 15.83 -13.00
N TRP A 116 4.49 15.17 -13.82
CA TRP A 116 5.66 15.81 -14.43
C TRP A 116 5.27 16.99 -15.33
N LEU A 117 4.25 16.83 -16.17
CA LEU A 117 3.75 17.91 -17.05
C LEU A 117 3.19 19.09 -16.26
N ILE A 118 2.47 18.86 -15.16
CA ILE A 118 1.99 19.90 -14.25
C ILE A 118 3.18 20.70 -13.70
N GLU A 119 4.21 20.02 -13.20
CA GLU A 119 5.39 20.70 -12.61
C GLU A 119 6.15 21.52 -13.65
N GLN A 120 6.30 21.05 -14.89
CA GLN A 120 6.93 21.82 -15.98
C GLN A 120 6.16 23.10 -16.33
N LYS A 121 4.86 23.17 -16.07
CA LYS A 121 3.98 24.28 -16.46
C LYS A 121 3.45 25.09 -15.28
N LYS A 122 3.96 24.87 -14.09
CA LYS A 122 3.50 25.46 -12.83
C LYS A 122 3.41 27.01 -12.87
N THR A 123 4.34 27.69 -13.54
CA THR A 123 4.37 29.16 -13.68
C THR A 123 3.25 29.72 -14.57
N GLN A 124 2.56 28.88 -15.34
CA GLN A 124 1.50 29.28 -16.27
C GLN A 124 0.11 28.80 -15.82
N GLU A 125 0.00 28.28 -14.62
CA GLU A 125 -1.19 27.63 -14.13
C GLU A 125 -2.20 28.65 -13.58
N THR A 126 -3.39 28.70 -14.18
CA THR A 126 -4.54 29.45 -13.66
C THR A 126 -5.29 28.63 -12.63
N GLU A 127 -6.16 29.24 -11.81
CA GLU A 127 -7.01 28.53 -10.85
C GLU A 127 -7.93 27.48 -11.53
N GLU A 128 -8.42 27.78 -12.74
CA GLU A 128 -9.21 26.82 -13.53
C GLU A 128 -8.38 25.61 -13.93
N ILE A 129 -7.13 25.82 -14.39
CA ILE A 129 -6.22 24.73 -14.75
C ILE A 129 -5.86 23.90 -13.52
N LYS A 130 -5.61 24.53 -12.36
CA LYS A 130 -5.36 23.81 -11.10
C LYS A 130 -6.53 22.92 -10.72
N ALA A 131 -7.75 23.44 -10.78
CA ALA A 131 -8.96 22.68 -10.46
C ALA A 131 -9.14 21.49 -11.42
N PHE A 132 -8.90 21.71 -12.71
CA PHE A 132 -8.94 20.65 -13.72
C PHE A 132 -7.86 19.58 -13.46
N ASN A 133 -6.62 19.99 -13.21
CA ASN A 133 -5.49 19.09 -12.92
C ASN A 133 -5.78 18.23 -11.68
N LYS A 134 -6.30 18.85 -10.61
CA LYS A 134 -6.71 18.15 -9.41
C LYS A 134 -7.78 17.09 -9.71
N LYS A 135 -8.85 17.47 -10.41
CA LYS A 135 -9.91 16.54 -10.80
C LYS A 135 -9.39 15.35 -11.61
N THR A 136 -8.47 15.61 -12.54
CA THR A 136 -7.86 14.56 -13.37
C THR A 136 -7.01 13.60 -12.52
N LEU A 137 -6.17 14.14 -11.60
CA LEU A 137 -5.39 13.31 -10.68
C LEU A 137 -6.28 12.48 -9.74
N ASP A 138 -7.36 13.06 -9.23
CA ASP A 138 -8.34 12.36 -8.40
C ASP A 138 -9.01 11.22 -9.18
N SER A 139 -9.38 11.43 -10.44
CA SER A 139 -9.94 10.40 -11.33
C SER A 139 -8.94 9.27 -11.57
N ILE A 140 -7.69 9.58 -11.93
CA ILE A 140 -6.64 8.57 -12.12
C ILE A 140 -6.47 7.74 -10.84
N SER A 141 -6.39 8.40 -9.68
CA SER A 141 -6.22 7.73 -8.39
C SER A 141 -7.40 6.81 -8.06
N HIS A 142 -8.62 7.24 -8.35
CA HIS A 142 -9.83 6.42 -8.16
C HIS A 142 -9.79 5.14 -9.01
N HIS A 143 -9.44 5.26 -10.30
CA HIS A 143 -9.30 4.09 -11.18
C HIS A 143 -8.12 3.20 -10.78
N MET A 144 -7.01 3.76 -10.28
CA MET A 144 -5.91 2.97 -9.70
C MET A 144 -6.41 2.14 -8.51
N CYS A 145 -7.18 2.71 -7.58
CA CYS A 145 -7.78 1.97 -6.47
C CYS A 145 -8.65 0.81 -6.96
N SER A 146 -9.52 1.07 -7.92
CA SER A 146 -10.37 0.04 -8.54
C SER A 146 -9.53 -1.08 -9.17
N ARG A 147 -8.46 -0.75 -9.89
CA ARG A 147 -7.56 -1.75 -10.50
C ARG A 147 -6.79 -2.55 -9.45
N ILE A 148 -6.30 -1.91 -8.39
CA ILE A 148 -5.64 -2.61 -7.28
C ILE A 148 -6.57 -3.67 -6.70
N LEU A 149 -7.79 -3.27 -6.33
CA LEU A 149 -8.75 -4.15 -5.67
C LEU A 149 -9.32 -5.25 -6.58
N SER A 150 -9.43 -4.99 -7.89
CA SER A 150 -9.94 -5.95 -8.88
C SER A 150 -8.85 -6.84 -9.51
N SER A 151 -7.58 -6.58 -9.25
CA SER A 151 -6.47 -7.41 -9.76
C SER A 151 -6.61 -8.85 -9.29
N GLN A 152 -6.28 -9.83 -10.14
CA GLN A 152 -6.23 -11.23 -9.74
C GLN A 152 -5.12 -11.48 -8.72
N GLU A 153 -3.97 -10.83 -8.94
CA GLU A 153 -2.79 -10.90 -8.08
C GLU A 153 -2.06 -9.57 -8.09
N ILE A 154 -1.46 -9.23 -6.96
CA ILE A 154 -0.53 -8.11 -6.78
C ILE A 154 0.60 -8.58 -5.87
N TYR A 155 1.73 -7.91 -5.91
CA TYR A 155 2.87 -8.29 -5.09
C TYR A 155 3.23 -7.17 -4.12
N THR A 156 3.89 -7.55 -3.02
CA THR A 156 4.45 -6.62 -2.05
C THR A 156 5.78 -7.12 -1.53
N VAL A 157 6.53 -6.25 -0.88
CA VAL A 157 7.81 -6.57 -0.25
C VAL A 157 7.57 -6.84 1.23
N ILE A 158 7.98 -8.01 1.70
CA ILE A 158 7.96 -8.39 3.12
C ILE A 158 9.38 -8.30 3.68
N HIS A 159 9.54 -7.68 4.83
CA HIS A 159 10.82 -7.65 5.54
C HIS A 159 10.95 -8.91 6.42
N LYS A 160 11.97 -9.76 6.16
CA LYS A 160 12.12 -11.07 6.80
C LYS A 160 12.23 -11.02 8.32
N LYS A 161 12.90 -9.99 8.85
CA LYS A 161 13.08 -9.82 10.29
C LYS A 161 11.77 -9.59 11.05
N THR A 162 10.80 -8.93 10.42
CA THR A 162 9.49 -8.65 11.03
C THR A 162 8.38 -9.58 10.54
N GLY A 163 8.57 -10.22 9.38
CA GLY A 163 7.55 -11.06 8.74
C GLY A 163 6.34 -10.29 8.20
N GLU A 164 6.40 -8.95 8.18
CA GLU A 164 5.30 -8.07 7.80
C GLU A 164 5.71 -7.19 6.60
N PRO A 165 4.77 -6.52 5.90
CA PRO A 165 5.08 -5.65 4.79
C PRO A 165 6.12 -4.59 5.13
N PHE A 166 7.08 -4.40 4.21
CA PHE A 166 8.11 -3.38 4.36
C PHE A 166 7.49 -2.00 4.28
N MET A 167 7.57 -1.24 5.36
CA MET A 167 7.07 0.12 5.46
C MET A 167 8.15 1.12 5.05
N ILE A 168 7.74 2.12 4.27
CA ILE A 168 8.59 3.18 3.76
C ILE A 168 8.14 4.50 4.37
N ALA A 169 8.98 5.10 5.18
CA ALA A 169 8.82 6.46 5.70
C ALA A 169 10.10 7.26 5.47
N GLN A 170 9.96 8.57 5.32
CA GLN A 170 11.08 9.48 5.17
C GLN A 170 11.04 10.54 6.28
N VAL A 171 12.19 10.91 6.79
CA VAL A 171 12.34 12.07 7.68
C VAL A 171 12.87 13.24 6.85
N ILE A 172 12.07 14.29 6.77
CA ILE A 172 12.37 15.49 6.00
C ILE A 172 12.81 16.60 6.97
N LYS A 173 14.03 17.08 6.81
CA LYS A 173 14.52 18.22 7.59
C LYS A 173 13.91 19.52 7.08
N GLN A 174 13.31 20.26 7.98
CA GLN A 174 12.88 21.64 7.77
C GLN A 174 13.71 22.59 8.63
N PRO A 175 13.64 23.93 8.42
CA PRO A 175 14.47 24.88 9.17
C PRO A 175 14.41 24.69 10.69
N ASP A 176 13.24 24.46 11.24
CA ASP A 176 13.01 24.42 12.70
C ASP A 176 12.51 23.06 13.22
N GLN A 177 12.31 22.06 12.35
CA GLN A 177 11.73 20.77 12.74
C GLN A 177 12.06 19.65 11.75
N TYR A 178 11.78 18.41 12.18
CA TYR A 178 11.77 17.24 11.31
C TYR A 178 10.34 16.79 11.09
N LEU A 179 9.98 16.53 9.84
CA LEU A 179 8.69 15.93 9.46
C LEU A 179 8.90 14.49 9.05
N THR A 180 8.05 13.62 9.55
CA THR A 180 8.01 12.22 9.10
C THR A 180 6.86 12.05 8.11
N THR A 181 7.16 11.53 6.92
CA THR A 181 6.08 11.16 5.97
C THR A 181 5.25 10.02 6.55
N PRO A 182 3.95 9.95 6.25
CA PRO A 182 3.15 8.77 6.58
C PRO A 182 3.81 7.52 6.01
N PRO A 183 3.93 6.45 6.81
CA PRO A 183 4.49 5.19 6.33
C PRO A 183 3.57 4.48 5.35
N ASP A 184 4.09 4.19 4.17
CA ASP A 184 3.41 3.46 3.11
C ASP A 184 4.02 2.08 2.90
N ILE A 185 3.27 1.16 2.32
CA ILE A 185 3.82 -0.06 1.73
C ILE A 185 3.93 0.06 0.21
N MET A 186 4.76 -0.79 -0.40
CA MET A 186 4.86 -0.86 -1.85
C MET A 186 3.98 -1.96 -2.42
N LEU A 187 3.18 -1.63 -3.43
CA LEU A 187 2.49 -2.59 -4.27
C LEU A 187 3.17 -2.69 -5.64
N ILE A 188 3.33 -3.90 -6.12
CA ILE A 188 4.06 -4.21 -7.36
C ILE A 188 3.12 -4.94 -8.30
N PRO A 189 2.69 -4.32 -9.41
CA PRO A 189 1.98 -5.01 -10.47
C PRO A 189 2.82 -6.14 -11.06
N LYS A 190 2.19 -7.21 -11.52
CA LYS A 190 2.84 -8.40 -12.09
C LYS A 190 3.88 -8.07 -13.17
N ALA A 191 3.58 -7.10 -14.02
CA ALA A 191 4.47 -6.68 -15.10
C ALA A 191 5.87 -6.22 -14.63
N TYR A 192 5.99 -5.73 -13.40
CA TYR A 192 7.26 -5.21 -12.85
C TYR A 192 8.04 -6.21 -11.99
N ILE A 193 7.51 -7.39 -11.74
CA ILE A 193 8.12 -8.38 -10.82
C ILE A 193 9.57 -8.70 -11.19
N ASN A 194 9.85 -8.95 -12.48
CA ASN A 194 11.18 -9.33 -12.91
C ASN A 194 12.21 -8.20 -12.78
N VAL A 195 11.76 -6.96 -12.88
CA VAL A 195 12.62 -5.78 -12.69
C VAL A 195 12.94 -5.59 -11.22
N ILE A 196 11.93 -5.80 -10.36
CA ILE A 196 12.03 -5.55 -8.92
C ILE A 196 12.80 -6.61 -8.17
N LYS A 197 12.70 -7.88 -8.55
CA LYS A 197 13.43 -8.98 -7.90
C LYS A 197 14.94 -8.72 -7.76
N ASN A 198 15.51 -7.99 -8.71
CA ASN A 198 16.94 -7.68 -8.72
C ASN A 198 17.30 -6.42 -7.89
N GLN A 199 16.32 -5.68 -7.39
CA GLN A 199 16.54 -4.45 -6.63
C GLN A 199 16.54 -4.67 -5.12
N TYR A 200 15.92 -5.76 -4.64
CA TYR A 200 15.84 -6.09 -3.23
C TYR A 200 16.81 -7.21 -2.88
N ASN A 201 17.53 -7.02 -1.77
CA ASN A 201 18.39 -8.07 -1.24
C ASN A 201 17.55 -9.25 -0.73
N PRO A 202 17.68 -10.46 -1.33
CA PRO A 202 16.87 -11.62 -0.97
C PRO A 202 17.17 -12.16 0.44
N ASP A 203 18.28 -11.76 1.07
CA ASP A 203 18.58 -12.13 2.47
C ASP A 203 17.74 -11.33 3.46
N VAL A 204 17.28 -10.15 3.06
CA VAL A 204 16.51 -9.20 3.90
C VAL A 204 15.04 -9.19 3.56
N PHE A 205 14.71 -9.37 2.29
CA PHE A 205 13.35 -9.19 1.78
C PHE A 205 12.83 -10.41 1.03
N ASP A 206 11.53 -10.63 1.14
CA ASP A 206 10.77 -11.53 0.29
C ASP A 206 9.77 -10.72 -0.55
N ILE A 207 9.63 -11.06 -1.83
CA ILE A 207 8.57 -10.51 -2.66
C ILE A 207 7.44 -11.54 -2.69
N VAL A 208 6.32 -11.17 -2.07
CA VAL A 208 5.20 -12.08 -1.84
C VAL A 208 4.03 -11.73 -2.74
N LYS A 209 3.44 -12.75 -3.33
CA LYS A 209 2.21 -12.66 -4.12
C LYS A 209 0.99 -12.61 -3.20
N ILE A 210 0.11 -11.65 -3.44
CA ILE A 210 -1.20 -11.53 -2.82
C ILE A 210 -2.25 -11.86 -3.88
N GLU A 211 -2.96 -12.94 -3.71
CA GLU A 211 -4.03 -13.37 -4.62
C GLU A 211 -5.39 -12.90 -4.12
N ASN A 212 -6.23 -12.45 -5.04
CA ASN A 212 -7.57 -11.99 -4.69
C ASN A 212 -8.52 -13.15 -4.33
N GLY A 213 -8.21 -14.35 -4.80
CA GLY A 213 -8.99 -15.55 -4.54
C GLY A 213 -10.35 -15.59 -5.30
N SER A 214 -11.13 -16.64 -5.05
CA SER A 214 -12.44 -16.82 -5.69
C SER A 214 -13.50 -15.84 -5.18
N ASP A 215 -13.40 -15.40 -3.94
CA ASP A 215 -14.29 -14.42 -3.30
C ASP A 215 -13.92 -12.97 -3.63
N LYS A 216 -12.81 -12.75 -4.35
CA LYS A 216 -12.27 -11.44 -4.74
C LYS A 216 -12.00 -10.51 -3.55
N LYS A 217 -11.66 -11.07 -2.39
CA LYS A 217 -11.40 -10.32 -1.14
C LYS A 217 -9.97 -10.42 -0.63
N GLY A 218 -9.12 -11.25 -1.23
CA GLY A 218 -7.77 -11.48 -0.75
C GLY A 218 -6.93 -10.20 -0.65
N ILE A 219 -6.92 -9.38 -1.71
CA ILE A 219 -6.20 -8.10 -1.72
C ILE A 219 -6.83 -7.12 -0.71
N TYR A 220 -8.15 -7.00 -0.68
CA TYR A 220 -8.86 -6.14 0.27
C TYR A 220 -8.54 -6.52 1.72
N ASN A 221 -8.59 -7.80 2.07
CA ASN A 221 -8.29 -8.30 3.41
C ASN A 221 -6.82 -8.08 3.80
N PHE A 222 -5.90 -8.31 2.86
CA PHE A 222 -4.47 -8.03 3.05
C PHE A 222 -4.24 -6.54 3.37
N LEU A 223 -4.81 -5.65 2.56
CA LEU A 223 -4.69 -4.21 2.76
C LEU A 223 -5.35 -3.76 4.07
N GLY A 224 -6.54 -4.29 4.40
CA GLY A 224 -7.21 -4.02 5.67
C GLY A 224 -6.37 -4.40 6.88
N SER A 225 -5.72 -5.58 6.85
CA SER A 225 -4.76 -5.98 7.90
C SER A 225 -3.54 -5.06 7.95
N THR A 226 -3.01 -4.69 6.78
CA THR A 226 -1.84 -3.82 6.68
C THR A 226 -2.12 -2.41 7.22
N PHE A 227 -3.29 -1.85 6.95
CA PHE A 227 -3.66 -0.51 7.41
C PHE A 227 -4.09 -0.48 8.87
N TYR A 228 -5.00 -1.39 9.27
CA TYR A 228 -5.71 -1.29 10.55
C TYR A 228 -5.17 -2.21 11.66
N LEU A 229 -4.19 -3.08 11.37
CA LEU A 229 -3.40 -3.79 12.36
C LEU A 229 -1.93 -3.35 12.35
N ASN A 230 -1.29 -3.24 11.17
CA ASN A 230 0.12 -2.86 11.06
C ASN A 230 0.34 -1.34 11.02
N GLY A 231 -0.70 -0.55 10.72
CA GLY A 231 -0.66 0.90 10.77
C GLY A 231 -0.02 1.58 9.55
N ALA A 232 0.09 0.91 8.41
CA ALA A 232 0.44 1.61 7.17
C ALA A 232 -0.62 2.67 6.84
N CYS A 233 -0.18 3.84 6.38
CA CYS A 233 -1.06 4.96 6.09
C CYS A 233 -1.60 4.92 4.67
N GLY A 234 -0.93 4.21 3.79
CA GLY A 234 -1.29 4.08 2.38
C GLY A 234 -0.42 3.10 1.63
N VAL A 235 -0.52 3.16 0.32
CA VAL A 235 0.29 2.36 -0.60
C VAL A 235 0.94 3.24 -1.65
N LYS A 236 2.15 2.87 -2.06
CA LYS A 236 2.80 3.36 -3.28
C LYS A 236 2.80 2.23 -4.30
N VAL A 237 2.31 2.52 -5.49
CA VAL A 237 2.51 1.60 -6.61
C VAL A 237 3.88 1.87 -7.20
N ILE A 238 4.61 0.83 -7.54
CA ILE A 238 6.01 0.93 -7.96
C ILE A 238 6.24 2.04 -8.98
N TYR A 239 7.35 2.75 -8.83
CA TYR A 239 7.78 3.92 -9.61
C TYR A 239 6.88 5.16 -9.49
N ASP A 240 5.79 5.12 -8.75
CA ASP A 240 5.04 6.32 -8.41
C ASP A 240 5.52 6.86 -7.04
N ASN A 241 5.83 8.14 -6.99
CA ASN A 241 6.18 8.82 -5.74
C ASN A 241 4.94 9.22 -4.93
N PHE A 242 3.77 8.98 -5.47
CA PHE A 242 2.50 9.30 -4.82
C PHE A 242 1.99 8.16 -3.96
N SER A 243 1.54 8.51 -2.77
CA SER A 243 0.82 7.61 -1.87
C SER A 243 -0.67 7.65 -2.17
N ILE A 244 -1.29 6.48 -2.26
CA ILE A 244 -2.74 6.31 -2.24
C ILE A 244 -3.11 6.05 -0.78
N ASP A 245 -3.90 6.94 -0.19
CA ASP A 245 -4.30 6.83 1.20
C ASP A 245 -5.10 5.55 1.48
N ALA A 246 -4.90 4.98 2.66
CA ALA A 246 -5.56 3.74 3.09
C ALA A 246 -7.09 3.81 2.95
N CYS A 247 -7.71 4.94 3.31
CA CYS A 247 -9.16 5.13 3.26
C CYS A 247 -9.75 5.13 1.84
N MET A 248 -8.92 5.35 0.80
CA MET A 248 -9.35 5.24 -0.60
C MET A 248 -9.46 3.78 -1.06
N LEU A 249 -8.76 2.86 -0.39
CA LEU A 249 -8.69 1.44 -0.76
C LEU A 249 -9.57 0.58 0.14
N VAL A 250 -9.51 0.80 1.44
CA VAL A 250 -10.23 -0.01 2.43
C VAL A 250 -10.87 0.91 3.45
N GLU A 251 -12.17 0.78 3.62
CA GLU A 251 -12.89 1.52 4.64
C GLU A 251 -12.44 1.12 6.04
N LYS A 252 -12.24 2.12 6.91
CA LYS A 252 -11.88 1.87 8.30
C LYS A 252 -13.01 1.12 9.00
N PRO A 253 -12.71 -0.01 9.66
CA PRO A 253 -13.74 -0.74 10.42
C PRO A 253 -14.39 0.14 11.48
N ASP A 254 -15.73 0.19 11.47
CA ASP A 254 -16.51 0.89 12.48
C ASP A 254 -17.06 -0.10 13.51
N TYR A 255 -16.55 0.02 14.72
CA TYR A 255 -16.99 -0.78 15.89
C TYR A 255 -17.85 0.03 16.86
N SER A 256 -18.31 1.22 16.47
CA SER A 256 -19.08 2.12 17.36
C SER A 256 -20.36 1.47 17.88
N ASN A 257 -20.99 0.61 17.06
CA ASN A 257 -22.20 -0.12 17.39
C ASN A 257 -21.99 -1.32 18.32
N LEU A 258 -20.74 -1.71 18.59
CA LEU A 258 -20.43 -2.81 19.51
C LEU A 258 -20.24 -2.29 20.94
N PRO A 259 -20.71 -3.04 21.95
CA PRO A 259 -20.36 -2.76 23.34
C PRO A 259 -18.84 -2.66 23.53
N PRO A 260 -18.33 -1.80 24.42
CA PRO A 260 -16.88 -1.60 24.57
C PRO A 260 -16.07 -2.89 24.77
N ILE A 261 -16.63 -3.87 25.48
CA ILE A 261 -15.99 -5.17 25.75
C ILE A 261 -15.88 -6.06 24.51
N GLN A 262 -16.71 -5.82 23.49
CA GLN A 262 -16.71 -6.58 22.23
C GLN A 262 -15.91 -5.89 21.14
N ARG A 263 -15.42 -4.68 21.37
CA ARG A 263 -14.60 -3.97 20.39
C ARG A 263 -13.22 -4.60 20.34
N PRO A 264 -12.74 -4.98 19.13
CA PRO A 264 -11.40 -5.54 19.02
C PRO A 264 -10.35 -4.49 19.44
N VAL A 265 -9.41 -4.92 20.28
CA VAL A 265 -8.23 -4.11 20.60
C VAL A 265 -7.30 -4.16 19.42
N THR A 266 -6.97 -3.00 18.89
CA THR A 266 -5.97 -2.80 17.83
C THR A 266 -5.17 -1.55 18.14
N ASN A 267 -3.87 -1.59 17.91
CA ASN A 267 -2.96 -0.46 18.11
C ASN A 267 -2.12 -0.22 16.85
N PRO A 268 -2.77 0.14 15.71
CA PRO A 268 -2.04 0.32 14.45
C PRO A 268 -0.96 1.40 14.55
N ASP A 269 -1.17 2.44 15.34
CA ASP A 269 -0.20 3.52 15.49
C ASP A 269 1.05 3.07 16.28
N VAL A 270 0.90 2.25 17.33
CA VAL A 270 2.02 1.61 18.01
C VAL A 270 2.75 0.65 17.08
N GLU A 271 2.01 -0.22 16.42
CA GLU A 271 2.56 -1.27 15.56
C GLU A 271 3.36 -0.69 14.38
N ARG A 272 2.90 0.40 13.80
CA ARG A 272 3.60 1.17 12.77
C ARG A 272 5.05 1.46 13.15
N TRP A 273 5.25 2.01 14.33
CA TRP A 273 6.58 2.40 14.78
C TRP A 273 7.42 1.22 15.22
N LEU A 274 6.81 0.18 15.81
CA LEU A 274 7.51 -1.07 16.11
C LEU A 274 8.01 -1.75 14.83
N LEU A 275 7.20 -1.78 13.78
CA LEU A 275 7.60 -2.34 12.48
C LEU A 275 8.71 -1.53 11.83
N LEU A 276 8.59 -0.20 11.78
CA LEU A 276 9.63 0.66 11.22
C LEU A 276 10.97 0.49 11.95
N LEU A 277 10.97 0.51 13.28
CA LEU A 277 12.17 0.29 14.09
C LEU A 277 12.70 -1.13 13.93
N GLY A 278 11.82 -2.14 13.91
CA GLY A 278 12.18 -3.54 13.70
C GLY A 278 12.80 -3.82 12.33
N GLN A 279 12.45 -3.05 11.31
CA GLN A 279 12.98 -3.14 9.95
C GLN A 279 14.32 -2.41 9.78
N MET A 280 14.67 -1.51 10.68
CA MET A 280 15.96 -0.82 10.63
C MET A 280 17.10 -1.74 11.09
N ASN A 281 18.28 -1.53 10.52
CA ASN A 281 19.53 -2.05 11.09
C ASN A 281 19.96 -1.17 12.26
N GLU A 282 20.91 -1.67 13.05
CA GLU A 282 21.56 -0.87 14.07
C GLU A 282 22.15 0.42 13.45
N PRO A 283 21.76 1.61 13.92
CA PRO A 283 22.16 2.87 13.30
C PRO A 283 23.66 3.12 13.51
N LYS A 284 24.38 3.37 12.42
CA LYS A 284 25.83 3.58 12.42
C LYS A 284 26.22 5.04 12.23
N THR A 285 25.47 5.78 11.43
CA THR A 285 25.71 7.20 11.15
C THR A 285 24.86 8.09 12.05
N ASP A 286 25.21 9.35 12.16
CA ASP A 286 24.45 10.31 12.98
C ASP A 286 23.06 10.58 12.37
N ASP A 287 22.93 10.55 11.04
CA ASP A 287 21.63 10.64 10.37
C ASP A 287 20.74 9.44 10.65
N GLU A 288 21.30 8.22 10.62
CA GLU A 288 20.55 7.01 10.99
C GLU A 288 20.11 7.03 12.46
N LYS A 289 20.98 7.49 13.38
CA LYS A 289 20.64 7.66 14.80
C LYS A 289 19.53 8.68 14.99
N LEU A 290 19.59 9.79 14.24
CA LEU A 290 18.57 10.82 14.28
C LEU A 290 17.20 10.26 13.85
N ILE A 291 17.13 9.56 12.72
CA ILE A 291 15.90 8.92 12.22
C ILE A 291 15.37 7.92 13.25
N TYR A 292 16.25 7.09 13.79
CA TYR A 292 15.92 6.10 14.82
C TYR A 292 15.30 6.77 16.05
N ASN A 293 15.90 7.86 16.55
CA ASN A 293 15.40 8.60 17.70
C ASN A 293 14.04 9.29 17.42
N ILE A 294 13.83 9.78 16.20
CA ILE A 294 12.55 10.36 15.80
C ILE A 294 11.45 9.28 15.84
N PHE A 295 11.70 8.10 15.27
CA PHE A 295 10.73 6.99 15.30
C PHE A 295 10.47 6.49 16.72
N TYR A 296 11.48 6.44 17.59
CA TYR A 296 11.29 6.14 18.99
C TYR A 296 10.42 7.19 19.71
N GLY A 297 10.64 8.47 19.44
CA GLY A 297 9.81 9.55 19.99
C GLY A 297 8.34 9.42 19.60
N HIS A 298 8.06 9.00 18.35
CA HIS A 298 6.69 8.69 17.94
C HIS A 298 6.15 7.45 18.67
N LEU A 299 6.92 6.36 18.76
CA LEU A 299 6.52 5.15 19.46
C LEU A 299 6.13 5.45 20.93
N PHE A 300 6.94 6.21 21.66
CA PHE A 300 6.67 6.52 23.06
C PHE A 300 5.36 7.28 23.27
N ARG A 301 5.05 8.20 22.37
CA ARG A 301 3.78 8.93 22.41
C ARG A 301 2.58 8.00 22.25
N GLU A 302 2.67 7.05 21.32
CA GLU A 302 1.58 6.09 21.10
C GLU A 302 1.46 5.07 22.23
N LEU A 303 2.57 4.63 22.81
CA LEU A 303 2.58 3.70 23.95
C LEU A 303 1.87 4.27 25.19
N ALA A 304 1.95 5.59 25.41
CA ALA A 304 1.36 6.24 26.57
C ALA A 304 -0.18 6.10 26.64
N SER A 305 -0.85 6.06 25.50
CA SER A 305 -2.32 6.01 25.40
C SER A 305 -2.88 4.64 24.98
N ALA A 306 -2.02 3.69 24.65
CA ALA A 306 -2.42 2.40 24.12
C ALA A 306 -2.93 1.44 25.18
N ASN A 307 -3.93 0.61 24.81
CA ASN A 307 -4.36 -0.54 25.60
C ASN A 307 -3.87 -1.82 24.91
N PHE A 308 -3.28 -2.71 25.67
CA PHE A 308 -2.69 -3.94 25.19
C PHE A 308 -3.48 -5.15 25.68
N ILE A 309 -3.33 -6.28 24.98
CA ILE A 309 -3.89 -7.55 25.36
C ILE A 309 -2.82 -8.35 26.09
N ILE A 310 -3.07 -8.71 27.33
CA ILE A 310 -2.20 -9.57 28.14
C ILE A 310 -2.80 -10.97 28.09
N PRO A 311 -2.06 -11.99 27.61
CA PRO A 311 -2.53 -13.38 27.67
C PRO A 311 -2.78 -13.78 29.11
N MET A 312 -3.92 -14.38 29.38
CA MET A 312 -4.23 -14.90 30.72
C MET A 312 -4.91 -16.28 30.66
N LYS A 313 -4.68 -17.06 31.69
CA LYS A 313 -5.51 -18.22 32.03
C LYS A 313 -6.20 -17.95 33.35
N MET A 314 -7.46 -18.23 33.39
CA MET A 314 -8.24 -18.09 34.61
C MET A 314 -8.65 -19.48 35.10
N ASN A 315 -8.30 -19.77 36.34
CA ASN A 315 -8.72 -20.97 37.05
C ASN A 315 -9.77 -20.59 38.05
N ALA A 316 -11.03 -20.41 37.59
CA ALA A 316 -12.10 -19.99 38.44
C ALA A 316 -13.47 -20.48 37.98
N LYS A 317 -14.36 -20.74 38.92
CA LYS A 317 -15.80 -20.75 38.68
C LYS A 317 -16.25 -19.29 38.60
N MET A 318 -16.43 -18.80 37.37
CA MET A 318 -16.98 -17.48 37.15
C MET A 318 -18.47 -17.45 37.50
N ALA A 319 -18.93 -16.41 38.22
CA ALA A 319 -20.34 -16.05 38.22
C ALA A 319 -20.74 -15.63 36.77
N PRO A 320 -21.99 -15.89 36.36
CA PRO A 320 -22.44 -15.38 35.05
C PRO A 320 -22.23 -13.86 34.98
N PRO A 321 -21.88 -13.33 33.81
CA PRO A 321 -21.71 -11.90 33.62
C PRO A 321 -23.03 -11.16 33.97
N ASP A 322 -22.88 -9.96 34.55
CA ASP A 322 -24.01 -9.07 34.82
C ASP A 322 -24.57 -8.47 33.49
N GLU A 323 -25.63 -7.66 33.60
CA GLU A 323 -26.28 -7.00 32.46
C GLU A 323 -25.33 -6.10 31.65
N ASN A 324 -24.16 -5.73 32.21
CA ASN A 324 -23.13 -4.92 31.58
C ASN A 324 -21.93 -5.77 31.10
N GLY A 325 -22.02 -7.11 31.16
CA GLY A 325 -20.95 -8.02 30.80
C GLY A 325 -19.81 -8.10 31.82
N LYS A 326 -20.01 -7.61 33.05
CA LYS A 326 -19.03 -7.72 34.13
C LYS A 326 -19.21 -9.03 34.88
N THR A 327 -18.12 -9.76 35.02
CA THR A 327 -18.04 -10.99 35.81
C THR A 327 -17.38 -10.69 37.15
N VAL A 328 -17.99 -11.14 38.26
CA VAL A 328 -17.38 -11.05 39.58
C VAL A 328 -16.43 -12.23 39.75
N ILE A 329 -15.16 -11.91 39.99
CA ILE A 329 -14.12 -12.88 40.30
C ILE A 329 -14.26 -13.23 41.79
N THR A 330 -14.40 -14.52 42.11
CA THR A 330 -14.46 -14.98 43.49
C THR A 330 -13.06 -15.04 44.10
N GLU A 331 -12.96 -14.99 45.45
CA GLU A 331 -11.69 -14.98 46.17
C GLU A 331 -10.81 -16.21 45.93
N ASP A 332 -11.39 -17.33 45.49
CA ASP A 332 -10.66 -18.57 45.15
C ASP A 332 -10.14 -18.61 43.67
N SER A 333 -10.23 -17.51 42.97
CA SER A 333 -9.82 -17.44 41.56
C SER A 333 -8.32 -17.15 41.42
N THR A 334 -7.62 -17.94 40.62
CA THR A 334 -6.23 -17.67 40.27
C THR A 334 -6.16 -17.23 38.81
N MET A 335 -5.40 -16.15 38.55
CA MET A 335 -5.06 -15.69 37.21
C MET A 335 -3.56 -15.97 36.97
N GLU A 336 -3.28 -16.62 35.85
CA GLU A 336 -1.93 -16.89 35.36
C GLU A 336 -1.63 -15.97 34.18
N PHE A 337 -0.50 -15.27 34.24
CA PHE A 337 0.04 -14.43 33.19
C PHE A 337 1.40 -14.97 32.76
N PRO A 338 1.67 -15.10 31.44
CA PRO A 338 2.99 -15.47 30.97
C PRO A 338 3.95 -14.30 31.16
N THR A 339 5.06 -14.58 31.81
CA THR A 339 6.15 -13.63 32.01
C THR A 339 7.42 -14.12 31.31
N LYS A 340 8.30 -13.19 31.01
CA LYS A 340 9.69 -13.44 30.58
C LYS A 340 10.64 -12.90 31.63
N ASN A 341 11.85 -13.42 31.66
CA ASN A 341 12.89 -12.86 32.50
C ASN A 341 13.18 -11.43 32.06
N GLY A 342 12.87 -10.47 32.91
CA GLY A 342 13.15 -9.08 32.67
C GLY A 342 14.55 -8.67 33.13
N LYS A 343 14.83 -7.38 33.09
CA LYS A 343 16.08 -6.81 33.58
C LYS A 343 16.02 -6.68 35.11
N ASN A 344 17.18 -6.69 35.75
CA ASN A 344 17.32 -6.44 37.19
C ASN A 344 16.49 -7.38 38.10
N GLY A 345 16.20 -8.61 37.65
CA GLY A 345 15.46 -9.60 38.42
C GLY A 345 13.95 -9.35 38.52
N ARG A 346 13.41 -8.39 37.79
CA ARG A 346 11.96 -8.21 37.62
C ARG A 346 11.46 -9.09 36.50
N ASP A 347 10.27 -9.64 36.63
CA ASP A 347 9.59 -10.33 35.55
C ASP A 347 8.95 -9.33 34.59
N ALA A 348 8.97 -9.63 33.30
CA ALA A 348 8.30 -8.86 32.25
C ALA A 348 7.03 -9.56 31.80
N VAL A 349 5.86 -8.91 31.96
CA VAL A 349 4.60 -9.44 31.47
C VAL A 349 4.52 -9.29 29.95
N CYS A 350 4.07 -10.35 29.24
CA CYS A 350 3.83 -10.29 27.81
C CYS A 350 2.56 -9.51 27.48
N MET A 351 2.68 -8.51 26.62
CA MET A 351 1.57 -7.66 26.16
C MET A 351 1.55 -7.61 24.65
N PHE A 352 0.37 -7.56 24.02
CA PHE A 352 0.23 -7.61 22.57
C PHE A 352 -0.62 -6.45 22.04
N THR A 353 -0.23 -5.92 20.88
CA THR A 353 -0.92 -4.80 20.23
C THR A 353 -2.29 -5.19 19.68
N ASP A 354 -2.50 -6.47 19.38
CA ASP A 354 -3.73 -7.01 18.82
C ASP A 354 -3.85 -8.54 19.01
N TRP A 355 -5.05 -9.06 18.73
CA TRP A 355 -5.34 -10.48 18.84
C TRP A 355 -4.58 -11.36 17.86
N LYS A 356 -4.25 -10.89 16.65
CA LYS A 356 -3.46 -11.64 15.65
C LYS A 356 -2.10 -12.00 16.27
N ARG A 357 -1.41 -11.03 16.86
CA ARG A 357 -0.09 -11.21 17.47
C ARG A 357 -0.13 -12.03 18.74
N LEU A 358 -1.15 -11.83 19.56
CA LEU A 358 -1.35 -12.68 20.74
C LEU A 358 -1.54 -14.14 20.33
N ARG A 359 -2.40 -14.44 19.36
CA ARG A 359 -2.73 -15.81 18.93
C ARG A 359 -1.59 -16.53 18.21
N MET A 360 -0.54 -15.83 17.78
CA MET A 360 0.69 -16.48 17.27
C MET A 360 1.37 -17.34 18.35
N ASN A 361 1.33 -16.91 19.62
CA ASN A 361 2.00 -17.59 20.74
C ASN A 361 1.03 -18.22 21.74
N TYR A 362 -0.15 -17.66 21.92
CA TYR A 362 -1.13 -18.03 22.94
C TYR A 362 -2.47 -18.38 22.30
N LYS A 363 -2.67 -19.68 22.02
CA LYS A 363 -3.86 -20.17 21.32
C LYS A 363 -5.04 -20.28 22.27
N GLU A 364 -6.22 -19.95 21.79
CA GLU A 364 -7.47 -20.12 22.51
C GLU A 364 -7.75 -21.61 22.85
N SER A 365 -7.41 -22.53 21.93
CA SER A 365 -7.49 -23.97 22.17
C SER A 365 -6.72 -24.45 23.39
N ASP A 366 -5.70 -23.71 23.82
CA ASP A 366 -4.86 -24.04 24.98
C ASP A 366 -5.35 -23.34 26.27
N GLY A 367 -6.55 -22.74 26.23
CA GLY A 367 -7.21 -22.08 27.36
C GLY A 367 -6.71 -20.64 27.61
N TRP A 368 -6.01 -20.04 26.63
CA TRP A 368 -5.57 -18.64 26.74
C TRP A 368 -6.68 -17.69 26.30
N ASP A 369 -6.96 -16.70 27.15
CA ASP A 369 -7.80 -15.54 26.90
C ASP A 369 -6.98 -14.24 27.00
N GLY A 370 -7.59 -13.07 27.00
CA GLY A 370 -6.91 -11.78 27.04
C GLY A 370 -7.48 -10.82 28.06
N LEU A 371 -6.59 -10.25 28.88
CA LEU A 371 -6.90 -9.11 29.74
C LEU A 371 -6.44 -7.82 29.04
N ILE A 372 -7.32 -6.83 28.95
CA ILE A 372 -7.00 -5.54 28.31
C ILE A 372 -6.51 -4.56 29.38
N GLN A 373 -5.27 -4.07 29.24
CA GLN A 373 -4.65 -3.12 30.17
C GLN A 373 -3.71 -2.15 29.46
N PRO A 374 -3.61 -0.89 29.91
CA PRO A 374 -2.51 -0.01 29.52
C PRO A 374 -1.20 -0.42 30.22
N ILE A 375 -0.06 0.06 29.71
CA ILE A 375 1.24 -0.17 30.36
C ILE A 375 1.22 0.30 31.82
N SER A 376 0.62 1.46 32.09
CA SER A 376 0.50 2.04 33.45
C SER A 376 -0.17 1.10 34.45
N GLY A 377 -1.04 0.21 34.02
CA GLY A 377 -1.70 -0.77 34.87
C GLY A 377 -0.80 -1.92 35.32
N MET A 378 0.30 -2.17 34.61
CA MET A 378 1.19 -3.31 34.85
C MET A 378 2.58 -2.93 35.34
N ILE A 379 3.10 -1.76 34.93
CA ILE A 379 4.51 -1.38 35.10
C ILE A 379 4.95 -1.24 36.56
N GLU A 380 4.04 -1.01 37.50
CA GLU A 380 4.37 -0.94 38.94
C GLU A 380 4.81 -2.31 39.47
N LYS A 381 4.25 -3.40 38.94
CA LYS A 381 4.52 -4.77 39.41
C LYS A 381 5.50 -5.53 38.47
N PHE A 382 5.39 -5.30 37.19
CA PHE A 382 6.12 -6.03 36.14
C PHE A 382 6.75 -5.03 35.18
N ASP A 383 7.85 -5.42 34.55
CA ASP A 383 8.25 -4.80 33.29
C ASP A 383 7.30 -5.26 32.17
N CYS A 384 7.31 -4.59 31.03
CA CYS A 384 6.42 -4.91 29.92
C CYS A 384 7.20 -5.36 28.70
N ALA A 385 6.83 -6.51 28.16
CA ALA A 385 7.39 -7.05 26.91
C ALA A 385 6.30 -6.98 25.82
N ILE A 386 6.36 -5.92 25.01
CA ILE A 386 5.38 -5.67 23.94
C ILE A 386 5.68 -6.54 22.73
N ASN A 387 4.65 -7.25 22.22
CA ASN A 387 4.74 -8.17 21.09
C ASN A 387 5.90 -9.18 21.25
N ALA A 388 6.06 -9.73 22.43
CA ALA A 388 7.11 -10.67 22.77
C ALA A 388 6.98 -11.98 21.96
N ASN A 389 7.46 -11.96 20.73
CA ASN A 389 7.44 -13.08 19.78
C ASN A 389 8.87 -13.55 19.52
N GLU A 390 9.09 -14.87 19.61
CA GLU A 390 10.41 -15.47 19.40
C GLU A 390 10.85 -15.44 17.92
N TYR A 391 9.91 -15.28 17.02
CA TYR A 391 10.14 -15.40 15.56
C TYR A 391 10.25 -14.06 14.84
N LEU A 392 9.71 -12.97 15.41
CA LEU A 392 9.60 -11.68 14.73
C LEU A 392 10.13 -10.54 15.62
N SER A 393 10.79 -9.56 14.98
CA SER A 393 11.47 -8.44 15.67
C SER A 393 10.66 -7.15 15.72
N ALA A 394 9.31 -7.23 15.73
CA ALA A 394 8.44 -6.06 15.85
C ALA A 394 7.87 -5.96 17.27
N GLY A 395 8.76 -5.79 18.24
CA GLY A 395 8.40 -5.67 19.65
C GLY A 395 9.41 -4.82 20.41
N CYS A 396 9.08 -4.48 21.64
CA CYS A 396 9.98 -3.74 22.53
C CYS A 396 9.82 -4.18 23.98
N TYR A 397 10.87 -3.88 24.76
CA TYR A 397 10.90 -4.11 26.18
C TYR A 397 10.93 -2.77 26.91
N ILE A 398 10.05 -2.62 27.92
CA ILE A 398 9.87 -1.40 28.70
C ILE A 398 10.04 -1.76 30.17
N ASP A 399 11.10 -1.29 30.78
CA ASP A 399 11.29 -1.36 32.22
C ASP A 399 10.68 -0.12 32.92
N LYS A 400 10.56 -0.17 34.25
CA LYS A 400 9.94 0.89 35.04
C LYS A 400 10.68 2.22 34.90
N ASP A 401 12.03 2.21 34.96
CA ASP A 401 12.82 3.43 34.89
C ASP A 401 12.67 4.11 33.52
N PHE A 402 12.69 3.29 32.46
CA PHE A 402 12.45 3.77 31.11
C PHE A 402 11.03 4.36 30.92
N TYR A 403 10.01 3.70 31.49
CA TYR A 403 8.65 4.19 31.44
C TYR A 403 8.49 5.55 32.10
N ASP A 404 9.03 5.71 33.35
CA ASP A 404 8.94 6.96 34.08
C ASP A 404 9.70 8.11 33.41
N ALA A 405 10.78 7.81 32.70
CA ALA A 405 11.59 8.81 32.02
C ALA A 405 11.04 9.25 30.65
N ASN A 406 10.32 8.40 29.91
CA ASN A 406 10.02 8.62 28.50
C ASN A 406 8.54 8.51 28.12
N ILE A 407 7.70 7.83 28.92
CA ILE A 407 6.30 7.53 28.53
C ILE A 407 5.30 8.20 29.48
N LYS A 408 5.60 8.27 30.78
CA LYS A 408 4.75 8.89 31.80
C LYS A 408 4.69 10.40 31.58
#